data_dd8755c4c4f23f10c72f2397590f1674
#
_entry.id   dd8755c4c4f23f10c72f2397590f1674
#
_cell.length_a   1.000
_cell.length_b   1.000
_cell.length_c   1.000
_cell.angle_alpha   90.00
_cell.angle_beta   90.00
_cell.angle_gamma   90.00
#
_symmetry.space_group_name_H-M   'P 1'
#
loop_
_entity.id
_entity.type
_entity.pdbx_description
1 polymer ?
#
loop_
_entity_poly.entity_id
_entity_poly.type
_entity_poly.pdbx_seq_one_letter_code
_entity_poly.pdbx_strand_id
1 'polypeptide(L)'
;MKPEVGDSVNILGEEYKIEKALGKGKGGYSFLVRDAKERCYTLKCLHNEVVDYYSFSGNKVDLELDAYVFLSSTSIKTPRLLYWDREREIILKEYIPGETALERKEKGEDLSFLFSTLDEYQEEVEKRKVNLDWYPTNFIFNQGHLYYIDYETSPYEEKWNLHNWGLSHWK
;
A
#
# COMPACT_ATOMS: atom_id res chain seq x y z
N MET A 1 3.96 -4.53 17.20
CA MET A 1 4.38 -3.18 17.66
C MET A 1 3.38 -2.15 17.17
N LYS A 2 2.92 -1.28 18.04
CA LYS A 2 2.02 -0.19 17.69
C LYS A 2 2.60 1.12 18.20
N PRO A 3 3.44 1.79 17.42
CA PRO A 3 4.00 3.07 17.82
C PRO A 3 2.97 4.20 17.70
N GLU A 4 3.25 5.30 18.38
CA GLU A 4 2.42 6.50 18.33
C GLU A 4 3.19 7.65 17.69
N VAL A 5 2.47 8.65 17.20
CA VAL A 5 3.06 9.89 16.67
C VAL A 5 3.93 10.52 17.77
N GLY A 6 5.15 10.89 17.40
CA GLY A 6 6.15 11.42 18.32
C GLY A 6 7.14 10.38 18.81
N ASP A 7 6.82 9.09 18.70
CA ASP A 7 7.76 8.01 19.02
C ASP A 7 8.87 7.92 17.97
N SER A 8 9.95 7.25 18.35
CA SER A 8 11.05 6.93 17.42
C SER A 8 11.21 5.42 17.32
N VAL A 9 11.59 4.98 16.14
CA VAL A 9 11.88 3.57 15.85
C VAL A 9 13.31 3.47 15.35
N ASN A 10 14.11 2.60 15.96
CA ASN A 10 15.47 2.34 15.51
C ASN A 10 15.47 1.20 14.48
N ILE A 11 16.07 1.45 13.33
CA ILE A 11 16.24 0.46 12.25
C ILE A 11 17.69 0.49 11.82
N LEU A 12 18.41 -0.61 12.04
CA LEU A 12 19.83 -0.74 11.67
C LEU A 12 20.71 0.39 12.20
N GLY A 13 20.45 0.84 13.43
CA GLY A 13 21.22 1.91 14.06
C GLY A 13 20.77 3.33 13.72
N GLU A 14 19.82 3.49 12.81
CA GLU A 14 19.24 4.78 12.47
C GLU A 14 17.91 4.99 13.18
N GLU A 15 17.69 6.21 13.66
CA GLU A 15 16.45 6.60 14.30
C GLU A 15 15.49 7.22 13.31
N TYR A 16 14.25 6.69 13.30
CA TYR A 16 13.17 7.22 12.48
C TYR A 16 12.07 7.76 13.39
N LYS A 17 11.79 9.04 13.26
CA LYS A 17 10.76 9.69 14.05
C LYS A 17 9.40 9.56 13.38
N ILE A 18 8.41 9.11 14.13
CA ILE A 18 7.04 8.98 13.64
C ILE A 18 6.38 10.36 13.66
N GLU A 19 6.12 10.88 12.47
CA GLU A 19 5.61 12.24 12.31
C GLU A 19 4.08 12.27 12.23
N LYS A 20 3.48 11.29 11.54
CA LYS A 20 2.06 11.35 11.20
C LYS A 20 1.53 9.96 10.90
N ALA A 21 0.29 9.68 11.34
CA ALA A 21 -0.42 8.48 10.91
C ALA A 21 -0.95 8.69 9.49
N LEU A 22 -0.73 7.71 8.61
CA LEU A 22 -1.22 7.73 7.23
C LEU A 22 -2.49 6.92 7.06
N GLY A 23 -2.68 5.87 7.86
CA GLY A 23 -3.88 5.07 7.80
C GLY A 23 -3.77 3.76 8.57
N LYS A 24 -4.93 3.12 8.71
CA LYS A 24 -5.06 1.78 9.27
C LYS A 24 -5.72 0.89 8.21
N GLY A 25 -5.02 -0.15 7.78
CA GLY A 25 -5.56 -1.16 6.89
C GLY A 25 -5.86 -2.47 7.61
N LYS A 26 -6.28 -3.49 6.86
CA LYS A 26 -6.57 -4.84 7.38
C LYS A 26 -5.34 -5.49 8.01
N GLY A 27 -4.16 -5.20 7.47
CA GLY A 27 -2.90 -5.82 7.88
C GLY A 27 -2.05 -5.00 8.83
N GLY A 28 -2.28 -3.69 8.97
CA GLY A 28 -1.40 -2.88 9.80
C GLY A 28 -1.71 -1.39 9.80
N TYR A 29 -0.84 -0.67 10.49
CA TYR A 29 -0.86 0.79 10.60
C TYR A 29 0.28 1.36 9.79
N SER A 30 0.02 2.40 8.99
CA SER A 30 1.04 3.09 8.20
C SER A 30 1.31 4.47 8.76
N PHE A 31 2.60 4.82 8.82
CA PHE A 31 3.06 6.10 9.37
C PHE A 31 4.05 6.76 8.42
N LEU A 32 4.00 8.09 8.36
CA LEU A 32 5.07 8.88 7.80
C LEU A 32 6.17 9.01 8.84
N VAL A 33 7.39 8.62 8.51
CA VAL A 33 8.55 8.73 9.39
C VAL A 33 9.65 9.54 8.72
N ARG A 34 10.49 10.17 9.54
CA ARG A 34 11.66 10.92 9.08
C ARG A 34 12.93 10.39 9.72
N ASP A 35 13.98 10.34 8.92
CA ASP A 35 15.33 10.04 9.44
C ASP A 35 16.02 11.31 9.95
N ALA A 36 17.27 11.17 10.41
CA ALA A 36 18.05 12.30 10.93
C ALA A 36 18.35 13.38 9.88
N LYS A 37 18.26 13.03 8.59
CA LYS A 37 18.47 13.96 7.46
C LYS A 37 17.15 14.52 6.93
N GLU A 38 16.05 14.39 7.68
CA GLU A 38 14.71 14.86 7.33
C GLU A 38 14.12 14.18 6.08
N ARG A 39 14.64 13.02 5.68
CA ARG A 39 14.08 12.24 4.57
C ARG A 39 12.86 11.48 5.03
N CYS A 40 11.84 11.45 4.18
CA CYS A 40 10.56 10.82 4.47
C CYS A 40 10.49 9.37 3.99
N TYR A 41 9.88 8.53 4.82
CA TYR A 41 9.61 7.13 4.49
C TYR A 41 8.24 6.73 5.02
N THR A 42 7.72 5.62 4.54
CA THR A 42 6.52 4.99 5.10
C THR A 42 6.94 3.79 5.95
N LEU A 43 6.56 3.81 7.21
CA LEU A 43 6.70 2.67 8.11
C LEU A 43 5.35 1.99 8.28
N LYS A 44 5.27 0.71 7.94
CA LYS A 44 4.09 -0.09 8.18
C LYS A 44 4.34 -1.02 9.34
N CYS A 45 3.48 -0.94 10.35
CA CYS A 45 3.50 -1.81 11.52
C CYS A 45 2.34 -2.78 11.39
N LEU A 46 2.65 -4.06 11.19
CA LEU A 46 1.65 -5.08 10.97
C LEU A 46 1.00 -5.45 12.31
N HIS A 47 -0.26 -5.82 12.28
CA HIS A 47 -0.99 -6.26 13.46
C HIS A 47 -1.66 -7.62 13.22
N ASN A 48 -1.86 -8.37 14.30
CA ASN A 48 -2.56 -9.65 14.30
C ASN A 48 -3.96 -9.52 14.90
N GLU A 49 -4.56 -8.33 14.82
CA GLU A 49 -5.92 -8.14 15.31
C GLU A 49 -6.89 -9.02 14.52
N VAL A 50 -7.68 -9.81 15.26
CA VAL A 50 -8.68 -10.69 14.65
C VAL A 50 -9.78 -9.81 14.07
N VAL A 51 -9.97 -9.89 12.76
CA VAL A 51 -11.12 -9.31 12.09
C VAL A 51 -12.09 -10.46 11.86
N ASP A 52 -13.35 -10.30 12.24
CA ASP A 52 -14.37 -11.36 12.31
C ASP A 52 -14.54 -12.25 11.04
N TYR A 53 -13.95 -11.84 9.93
CA TYR A 53 -14.11 -12.53 8.64
C TYR A 53 -12.79 -12.86 7.94
N TYR A 54 -11.65 -12.72 8.61
CA TYR A 54 -10.36 -12.97 7.97
C TYR A 54 -9.38 -13.62 8.94
N SER A 55 -8.99 -14.84 8.62
CA SER A 55 -7.88 -15.51 9.31
C SER A 55 -6.67 -15.51 8.40
N PHE A 56 -5.57 -14.89 8.86
CA PHE A 56 -4.31 -14.97 8.14
C PHE A 56 -3.58 -16.25 8.54
N SER A 57 -3.23 -17.05 7.53
CA SER A 57 -2.27 -18.14 7.72
C SER A 57 -0.88 -17.62 7.36
N GLY A 58 0.07 -17.73 8.28
CA GLY A 58 1.45 -17.38 8.05
C GLY A 58 1.84 -15.99 8.56
N ASN A 59 3.10 -15.61 8.32
CA ASN A 59 3.63 -14.32 8.72
C ASN A 59 3.20 -13.23 7.74
N LYS A 60 2.64 -12.16 8.27
CA LYS A 60 2.13 -11.05 7.44
C LYS A 60 3.23 -10.32 6.68
N VAL A 61 4.43 -10.25 7.23
CA VAL A 61 5.59 -9.70 6.52
C VAL A 61 5.84 -10.51 5.25
N ASP A 62 5.81 -11.85 5.35
CA ASP A 62 6.03 -12.71 4.19
C ASP A 62 4.96 -12.50 3.12
N LEU A 63 3.71 -12.33 3.50
CA LEU A 63 2.62 -12.06 2.53
C LEU A 63 2.88 -10.76 1.77
N GLU A 64 3.30 -9.72 2.45
CA GLU A 64 3.62 -8.44 1.81
C GLU A 64 4.87 -8.52 0.95
N LEU A 65 5.90 -9.27 1.39
CA LEU A 65 7.09 -9.50 0.59
C LEU A 65 6.77 -10.27 -0.70
N ASP A 66 5.94 -11.30 -0.61
CA ASP A 66 5.52 -12.09 -1.79
C ASP A 66 4.75 -11.19 -2.78
N ALA A 67 3.85 -10.37 -2.28
CA ALA A 67 3.13 -9.41 -3.11
C ALA A 67 4.08 -8.39 -3.75
N TYR A 68 5.06 -7.90 -3.01
CA TYR A 68 6.06 -6.97 -3.55
C TYR A 68 6.89 -7.61 -4.66
N VAL A 69 7.35 -8.85 -4.48
CA VAL A 69 8.11 -9.58 -5.52
C VAL A 69 7.26 -9.72 -6.78
N PHE A 70 5.99 -10.11 -6.64
CA PHE A 70 5.08 -10.18 -7.77
C PHE A 70 4.94 -8.82 -8.47
N LEU A 71 4.63 -7.76 -7.71
CA LEU A 71 4.42 -6.42 -8.25
C LEU A 71 5.68 -5.89 -8.94
N SER A 72 6.86 -6.20 -8.41
CA SER A 72 8.14 -5.80 -9.01
C SER A 72 8.39 -6.45 -10.37
N SER A 73 7.70 -7.54 -10.68
CA SER A 73 7.79 -8.21 -11.99
C SER A 73 6.79 -7.64 -13.01
N THR A 74 6.00 -6.64 -12.62
CA THR A 74 4.99 -5.99 -13.46
C THR A 74 5.40 -4.56 -13.80
N SER A 75 4.62 -3.90 -14.66
CA SER A 75 4.77 -2.47 -14.94
C SER A 75 4.10 -1.58 -13.89
N ILE A 76 3.40 -2.17 -12.92
CA ILE A 76 2.70 -1.43 -11.88
C ILE A 76 3.70 -0.70 -10.99
N LYS A 77 3.54 0.62 -10.85
CA LYS A 77 4.41 1.42 -10.00
C LYS A 77 4.06 1.19 -8.55
N THR A 78 5.06 0.88 -7.73
CA THR A 78 4.91 0.67 -6.30
C THR A 78 6.01 1.40 -5.53
N PRO A 79 5.77 1.76 -4.26
CA PRO A 79 6.85 2.24 -3.40
C PRO A 79 7.93 1.17 -3.28
N ARG A 80 9.19 1.59 -3.32
CA ARG A 80 10.30 0.66 -3.19
C ARG A 80 10.40 0.16 -1.75
N LEU A 81 10.55 -1.17 -1.58
CA LEU A 81 10.81 -1.79 -0.29
C LEU A 81 12.25 -1.50 0.13
N LEU A 82 12.45 -1.02 1.37
CA LEU A 82 13.77 -0.63 1.88
C LEU A 82 14.24 -1.52 3.01
N TYR A 83 13.35 -1.98 3.86
CA TYR A 83 13.69 -2.82 5.01
C TYR A 83 12.47 -3.58 5.50
N TRP A 84 12.68 -4.75 6.07
CA TRP A 84 11.64 -5.51 6.75
C TRP A 84 12.21 -6.26 7.94
N ASP A 85 11.36 -6.51 8.93
CA ASP A 85 11.71 -7.26 10.14
C ASP A 85 10.50 -8.11 10.54
N ARG A 86 10.68 -9.42 10.44
CA ARG A 86 9.61 -10.38 10.76
C ARG A 86 9.29 -10.42 12.24
N GLU A 87 10.30 -10.26 13.08
CA GLU A 87 10.16 -10.35 14.54
C GLU A 87 9.41 -9.13 15.09
N ARG A 88 9.77 -7.96 14.60
CA ARG A 88 9.11 -6.69 14.98
C ARG A 88 7.85 -6.44 14.17
N GLU A 89 7.60 -7.24 13.14
CA GLU A 89 6.46 -7.11 12.23
C GLU A 89 6.37 -5.71 11.60
N ILE A 90 7.48 -5.24 11.05
CA ILE A 90 7.57 -3.92 10.40
C ILE A 90 8.10 -4.01 8.98
N ILE A 91 7.67 -3.05 8.16
CA ILE A 91 8.16 -2.84 6.81
C ILE A 91 8.44 -1.34 6.64
N LEU A 92 9.63 -1.01 6.15
CA LEU A 92 9.99 0.35 5.76
C LEU A 92 10.01 0.43 4.25
N LYS A 93 9.31 1.41 3.69
CA LYS A 93 9.24 1.59 2.25
C LYS A 93 9.30 3.06 1.85
N GLU A 94 9.54 3.30 0.59
CA GLU A 94 9.52 4.63 0.00
C GLU A 94 8.21 5.35 0.30
N TYR A 95 8.30 6.64 0.64
CA TYR A 95 7.12 7.47 0.81
C TYR A 95 6.74 8.10 -0.52
N ILE A 96 5.51 7.89 -0.95
CA ILE A 96 4.97 8.54 -2.15
C ILE A 96 4.15 9.74 -1.70
N PRO A 97 4.62 10.97 -1.98
CA PRO A 97 3.88 12.16 -1.56
C PRO A 97 2.60 12.36 -2.37
N GLY A 98 1.65 13.03 -1.77
CA GLY A 98 0.39 13.37 -2.40
C GLY A 98 -0.82 12.77 -1.71
N GLU A 99 -1.98 13.16 -2.20
CA GLU A 99 -3.25 12.64 -1.69
C GLU A 99 -3.57 11.31 -2.36
N THR A 100 -4.26 10.44 -1.63
CA THR A 100 -4.79 9.21 -2.24
C THR A 100 -5.86 9.56 -3.27
N ALA A 101 -6.09 8.64 -4.20
CA ALA A 101 -7.17 8.82 -5.18
C ALA A 101 -8.53 9.01 -4.49
N LEU A 102 -8.75 8.34 -3.36
CA LEU A 102 -9.99 8.52 -2.60
C LEU A 102 -10.13 9.95 -2.08
N GLU A 103 -9.08 10.52 -1.49
CA GLU A 103 -9.10 11.91 -1.01
C GLU A 103 -9.38 12.90 -2.14
N ARG A 104 -8.77 12.67 -3.30
CA ARG A 104 -8.97 13.52 -4.48
C ARG A 104 -10.42 13.43 -4.98
N LYS A 105 -10.98 12.23 -5.01
CA LYS A 105 -12.38 12.02 -5.38
C LYS A 105 -13.32 12.73 -4.41
N GLU A 106 -13.08 12.61 -3.12
CA GLU A 106 -13.90 13.24 -2.08
C GLU A 106 -13.88 14.77 -2.17
N LYS A 107 -12.83 15.34 -2.73
CA LYS A 107 -12.73 16.76 -3.03
C LYS A 107 -13.45 17.17 -4.32
N GLY A 108 -14.08 16.22 -5.00
CA GLY A 108 -14.83 16.47 -6.24
C GLY A 108 -13.99 16.43 -7.50
N GLU A 109 -12.75 15.92 -7.45
CA GLU A 109 -11.90 15.80 -8.62
C GLU A 109 -12.37 14.67 -9.54
N ASP A 110 -12.34 14.92 -10.86
CA ASP A 110 -12.62 13.90 -11.87
C ASP A 110 -11.35 13.09 -12.12
N LEU A 111 -11.40 11.80 -11.80
CA LEU A 111 -10.26 10.89 -11.93
C LEU A 111 -10.28 10.06 -13.20
N SER A 112 -11.17 10.37 -14.16
CA SER A 112 -11.29 9.60 -15.39
C SER A 112 -10.00 9.54 -16.21
N PHE A 113 -9.11 10.52 -16.06
CA PHE A 113 -7.81 10.52 -16.74
C PHE A 113 -6.89 9.37 -16.29
N LEU A 114 -7.20 8.71 -15.16
CA LEU A 114 -6.45 7.56 -14.66
C LEU A 114 -7.02 6.21 -15.10
N PHE A 115 -8.21 6.19 -15.70
CA PHE A 115 -8.89 4.93 -16.00
C PHE A 115 -8.14 4.08 -17.01
N SER A 116 -7.47 4.67 -17.98
CA SER A 116 -6.66 3.90 -18.93
C SER A 116 -5.49 3.19 -18.25
N THR A 117 -4.84 3.85 -17.30
CA THR A 117 -3.77 3.22 -16.53
C THR A 117 -4.29 2.10 -15.64
N LEU A 118 -5.44 2.29 -15.01
CA LEU A 118 -6.09 1.23 -14.24
C LEU A 118 -6.44 0.03 -15.12
N ASP A 119 -6.93 0.26 -16.33
CA ASP A 119 -7.22 -0.82 -17.29
C ASP A 119 -5.95 -1.60 -17.66
N GLU A 120 -4.86 -0.91 -17.90
CA GLU A 120 -3.56 -1.55 -18.19
C GLU A 120 -3.10 -2.41 -16.99
N TYR A 121 -3.25 -1.90 -15.78
CA TYR A 121 -2.91 -2.65 -14.56
C TYR A 121 -3.80 -3.88 -14.39
N GLN A 122 -5.11 -3.73 -14.62
CA GLN A 122 -6.05 -4.86 -14.56
C GLN A 122 -5.68 -5.94 -15.58
N GLU A 123 -5.43 -5.56 -16.82
CA GLU A 123 -5.07 -6.49 -17.88
C GLU A 123 -3.81 -7.28 -17.52
N GLU A 124 -2.80 -6.61 -16.98
CA GLU A 124 -1.54 -7.24 -16.62
C GLU A 124 -1.69 -8.26 -15.49
N VAL A 125 -2.40 -7.90 -14.42
CA VAL A 125 -2.56 -8.82 -13.28
C VAL A 125 -3.54 -9.97 -13.60
N GLU A 126 -4.57 -9.71 -14.39
CA GLU A 126 -5.52 -10.74 -14.80
C GLU A 126 -4.86 -11.86 -15.60
N LYS A 127 -3.95 -11.53 -16.52
CA LYS A 127 -3.16 -12.52 -17.26
C LYS A 127 -2.37 -13.45 -16.33
N ARG A 128 -2.03 -12.99 -15.16
CA ARG A 128 -1.29 -13.76 -14.16
C ARG A 128 -2.21 -14.30 -13.05
N LYS A 129 -3.52 -14.22 -13.24
CA LYS A 129 -4.55 -14.74 -12.33
C LYS A 129 -4.51 -14.12 -10.94
N VAL A 130 -4.24 -12.81 -10.88
CA VAL A 130 -4.12 -12.04 -9.65
C VAL A 130 -5.08 -10.85 -9.68
N ASN A 131 -5.58 -10.45 -8.53
CA ASN A 131 -6.26 -9.17 -8.32
C ASN A 131 -5.44 -8.26 -7.42
N LEU A 132 -5.55 -6.97 -7.66
CA LEU A 132 -5.17 -5.93 -6.71
C LEU A 132 -6.39 -5.54 -5.87
N ASP A 133 -6.16 -4.83 -4.79
CA ASP A 133 -7.23 -4.14 -4.10
C ASP A 133 -7.46 -2.79 -4.80
N TRP A 134 -8.48 -2.74 -5.63
CA TRP A 134 -8.78 -1.60 -6.51
C TRP A 134 -9.40 -0.40 -5.81
N TYR A 135 -9.59 -0.46 -4.50
CA TYR A 135 -10.16 0.66 -3.76
C TYR A 135 -9.22 1.87 -3.83
N PRO A 136 -9.75 3.07 -4.14
CA PRO A 136 -8.90 4.24 -4.45
C PRO A 136 -8.01 4.74 -3.31
N THR A 137 -8.22 4.30 -2.07
CA THR A 137 -7.32 4.60 -0.96
C THR A 137 -5.92 3.99 -1.14
N ASN A 138 -5.80 2.97 -2.01
CA ASN A 138 -4.55 2.26 -2.25
C ASN A 138 -3.71 2.84 -3.39
N PHE A 139 -4.10 3.99 -3.93
CA PHE A 139 -3.44 4.59 -5.09
C PHE A 139 -3.12 6.05 -4.85
N ILE A 140 -1.93 6.46 -5.31
CA ILE A 140 -1.51 7.88 -5.34
C ILE A 140 -0.99 8.19 -6.73
N PHE A 141 -1.52 9.25 -7.35
CA PHE A 141 -0.98 9.79 -8.59
C PHE A 141 0.02 10.89 -8.26
N ASN A 142 1.28 10.68 -8.65
CA ASN A 142 2.36 11.63 -8.36
C ASN A 142 3.35 11.66 -9.52
N GLN A 143 3.71 12.86 -9.97
CA GLN A 143 4.70 13.09 -11.03
C GLN A 143 4.44 12.25 -12.30
N GLY A 144 3.19 12.18 -12.71
CA GLY A 144 2.80 11.48 -13.93
C GLY A 144 2.64 9.97 -13.81
N HIS A 145 2.78 9.41 -12.61
CA HIS A 145 2.67 7.97 -12.37
C HIS A 145 1.57 7.66 -11.35
N LEU A 146 0.85 6.58 -11.60
CA LEU A 146 -0.12 6.05 -10.64
C LEU A 146 0.53 4.94 -9.83
N TYR A 147 0.78 5.21 -8.54
CA TYR A 147 1.39 4.27 -7.62
C TYR A 147 0.33 3.46 -6.90
N TYR A 148 0.53 2.14 -6.87
CA TYR A 148 -0.19 1.23 -5.99
C TYR A 148 0.61 1.13 -4.69
N ILE A 149 0.13 1.76 -3.63
CA ILE A 149 0.95 2.01 -2.43
C ILE A 149 0.92 0.90 -1.39
N ASP A 150 0.08 -0.09 -1.57
CA ASP A 150 0.01 -1.23 -0.66
C ASP A 150 0.51 -2.50 -1.34
N TYR A 151 1.22 -3.36 -0.58
CA TYR A 151 1.70 -4.63 -1.09
C TYR A 151 0.65 -5.70 -0.80
N GLU A 152 -0.42 -5.69 -1.58
CA GLU A 152 -1.53 -6.61 -1.42
C GLU A 152 -1.94 -7.19 -2.77
N THR A 153 -1.96 -8.52 -2.86
CA THR A 153 -2.45 -9.26 -4.00
C THR A 153 -3.32 -10.41 -3.52
N SER A 154 -4.26 -10.81 -4.34
CA SER A 154 -5.13 -11.96 -4.07
C SER A 154 -5.35 -12.77 -5.35
N PRO A 155 -5.78 -14.04 -5.24
CA PRO A 155 -6.16 -14.79 -6.43
C PRO A 155 -7.27 -14.07 -7.20
N TYR A 156 -7.18 -14.13 -8.54
CA TYR A 156 -8.16 -13.47 -9.39
C TYR A 156 -9.56 -14.05 -9.18
N GLU A 157 -10.51 -13.16 -8.93
CA GLU A 157 -11.94 -13.45 -8.94
C GLU A 157 -12.64 -12.35 -9.73
N GLU A 158 -13.41 -12.73 -10.74
CA GLU A 158 -14.07 -11.77 -11.64
C GLU A 158 -14.93 -10.76 -10.90
N LYS A 159 -15.63 -11.18 -9.86
CA LYS A 159 -16.51 -10.30 -9.06
C LYS A 159 -15.78 -9.15 -8.37
N TRP A 160 -14.47 -9.30 -8.12
CA TRP A 160 -13.65 -8.32 -7.41
C TRP A 160 -12.66 -7.59 -8.34
N ASN A 161 -12.80 -7.76 -9.65
CA ASN A 161 -11.92 -7.08 -10.58
C ASN A 161 -12.23 -5.58 -10.69
N LEU A 162 -11.39 -4.87 -11.43
CA LEU A 162 -11.55 -3.43 -11.62
C LEU A 162 -12.92 -3.06 -12.19
N HIS A 163 -13.37 -3.74 -13.25
CA HIS A 163 -14.59 -3.37 -13.95
C HIS A 163 -15.87 -3.73 -13.21
N ASN A 164 -15.88 -4.86 -12.53
CA ASN A 164 -17.08 -5.32 -11.82
C ASN A 164 -17.22 -4.70 -10.42
N TRP A 165 -16.11 -4.34 -9.79
CA TRP A 165 -16.13 -3.83 -8.43
C TRP A 165 -15.38 -2.50 -8.27
N GLY A 166 -14.11 -2.46 -8.67
CA GLY A 166 -13.22 -1.36 -8.30
C GLY A 166 -13.60 -0.01 -8.88
N LEU A 167 -13.86 0.03 -10.18
CA LEU A 167 -14.02 1.28 -10.91
C LEU A 167 -15.20 2.14 -10.42
N SER A 168 -16.26 1.50 -9.90
CA SER A 168 -17.40 2.24 -9.33
C SER A 168 -17.00 3.15 -8.16
N HIS A 169 -15.92 2.82 -7.47
CA HIS A 169 -15.40 3.61 -6.36
C HIS A 169 -14.56 4.81 -6.82
N TRP A 170 -14.17 4.83 -8.08
CA TRP A 170 -13.37 5.91 -8.70
C TRP A 170 -14.23 6.96 -9.41
N LYS A 171 -15.48 6.62 -9.72
CA LYS A 171 -16.40 7.49 -10.46
C LYS A 171 -17.16 8.49 -9.61
#